data_254936b3b40018cb1c708984c8eb8675
#
_entry.id   254936b3b40018cb1c708984c8eb8675
#
_cell.length_a   1.000
_cell.length_b   1.000
_cell.length_c   1.000
_cell.angle_alpha   90.00
_cell.angle_beta   90.00
_cell.angle_gamma   90.00
#
_symmetry.space_group_name_H-M   'P 1'
#
loop_
_entity.id
_entity.type
_entity.pdbx_description
1 polymer ?
#
loop_
_entity_poly.entity_id
_entity_poly.type
_entity_poly.pdbx_seq_one_letter_code
_entity_poly.pdbx_strand_id
1 'polypeptide(L)'
;TAGARPGPDAGLPSRSVEVAAHMHDVERLAAYDRLCGFPLSDRVPATWLHVLTFPLQAYLMVQRDFPFALPGLVHVRNDMTLHRPVGATEPLRLLVRAENVTPHRRGHLFDMVGSVLVGDELAWSGRSTYLSRRGDARHRDAGRPGASLRDPGRDTDRRGTGSQDGGTPAGQVPGLPAACQQWRLPADLGRRYAAVSGDTNPLHLYPLTARPFGFRRAIIHGMWTHARALAALGGQLGPTYRATVSFTKPILLPAQVGFGVTPAAEGFSFAVLDAAGGRPHLLGEVRPDGRG
;
A
#
# COMPACT_ATOMS: atom_id res chain seq x y z
N THR A 1 16.91 -29.56 -11.74
CA THR A 1 17.41 -28.24 -12.15
C THR A 1 16.29 -27.23 -12.04
N ALA A 2 16.33 -26.36 -11.01
CA ALA A 2 15.41 -25.25 -10.90
C ALA A 2 15.73 -24.26 -12.03
N GLY A 3 14.90 -24.22 -13.07
CA GLY A 3 15.06 -23.29 -14.19
C GLY A 3 15.05 -21.85 -13.69
N ALA A 4 15.85 -20.99 -14.29
CA ALA A 4 15.87 -19.56 -14.01
C ALA A 4 14.47 -18.96 -14.31
N ARG A 5 14.06 -17.95 -13.53
CA ARG A 5 12.83 -17.19 -13.84
C ARG A 5 12.98 -16.49 -15.20
N PRO A 6 11.90 -16.41 -16.00
CA PRO A 6 11.93 -15.62 -17.23
C PRO A 6 12.27 -14.15 -16.90
N GLY A 7 12.88 -13.46 -17.86
CA GLY A 7 13.14 -12.03 -17.73
C GLY A 7 11.87 -11.19 -17.98
N PRO A 8 11.94 -9.86 -17.74
CA PRO A 8 10.83 -8.94 -17.97
C PRO A 8 10.25 -8.99 -19.38
N ASP A 9 11.08 -9.31 -20.37
CA ASP A 9 10.70 -9.37 -21.80
C ASP A 9 9.80 -10.58 -22.14
N ALA A 10 9.75 -11.58 -21.26
CA ALA A 10 8.85 -12.73 -21.43
C ALA A 10 7.37 -12.42 -21.18
N GLY A 11 7.06 -11.20 -20.71
CA GLY A 11 5.71 -10.80 -20.37
C GLY A 11 5.22 -11.41 -19.04
N LEU A 12 3.99 -11.06 -18.67
CA LEU A 12 3.30 -11.59 -17.49
C LEU A 12 2.47 -12.83 -17.88
N PRO A 13 2.23 -13.76 -16.93
CA PRO A 13 1.30 -14.84 -17.15
C PRO A 13 -0.09 -14.30 -17.51
N SER A 14 -0.71 -14.84 -18.57
CA SER A 14 -2.06 -14.43 -19.02
C SER A 14 -3.18 -15.05 -18.16
N ARG A 15 -2.85 -16.02 -17.30
CA ARG A 15 -3.86 -16.69 -16.45
C ARG A 15 -4.34 -15.78 -15.34
N SER A 16 -5.59 -15.99 -14.94
CA SER A 16 -6.15 -15.49 -13.68
C SER A 16 -6.16 -16.59 -12.62
N VAL A 17 -6.20 -16.18 -11.36
CA VAL A 17 -6.44 -17.05 -10.20
C VAL A 17 -7.78 -16.68 -9.60
N GLU A 18 -8.59 -17.67 -9.29
CA GLU A 18 -9.95 -17.50 -8.79
C GLU A 18 -10.19 -18.31 -7.54
N VAL A 19 -10.98 -17.74 -6.62
CA VAL A 19 -11.65 -18.44 -5.53
C VAL A 19 -13.15 -18.22 -5.73
N ALA A 20 -13.86 -19.31 -6.09
CA ALA A 20 -15.26 -19.25 -6.51
C ALA A 20 -16.25 -18.95 -5.38
N ALA A 21 -15.92 -19.37 -4.15
CA ALA A 21 -16.75 -19.12 -2.97
C ALA A 21 -15.86 -18.83 -1.76
N HIS A 22 -15.86 -17.59 -1.30
CA HIS A 22 -15.15 -17.15 -0.10
C HIS A 22 -16.16 -16.56 0.87
N MET A 23 -16.12 -17.02 2.12
CA MET A 23 -16.86 -16.41 3.23
C MET A 23 -15.91 -15.62 4.10
N HIS A 24 -16.36 -14.50 4.61
CA HIS A 24 -15.56 -13.70 5.52
C HIS A 24 -15.31 -14.47 6.83
N ASP A 25 -14.07 -14.43 7.29
CA ASP A 25 -13.75 -14.65 8.70
C ASP A 25 -14.11 -13.37 9.46
N VAL A 26 -15.27 -13.39 10.12
CA VAL A 26 -15.84 -12.20 10.78
C VAL A 26 -14.99 -11.73 11.97
N GLU A 27 -14.35 -12.65 12.68
CA GLU A 27 -13.45 -12.32 13.80
C GLU A 27 -12.20 -11.61 13.29
N ARG A 28 -11.62 -12.11 12.21
CA ARG A 28 -10.46 -11.50 11.55
C ARG A 28 -10.82 -10.14 10.93
N LEU A 29 -12.00 -10.00 10.31
CA LEU A 29 -12.51 -8.73 9.82
C LEU A 29 -12.66 -7.73 10.97
N ALA A 30 -13.28 -8.10 12.08
CA ALA A 30 -13.43 -7.23 13.24
C ALA A 30 -12.07 -6.83 13.86
N ALA A 31 -11.09 -7.73 13.85
CA ALA A 31 -9.73 -7.42 14.29
C ALA A 31 -9.04 -6.43 13.34
N TYR A 32 -9.24 -6.59 12.03
CA TYR A 32 -8.76 -5.67 11.02
C TYR A 32 -9.37 -4.27 11.19
N ASP A 33 -10.69 -4.18 11.36
CA ASP A 33 -11.40 -2.93 11.54
C ASP A 33 -10.88 -2.16 12.74
N ARG A 34 -10.75 -2.83 13.91
CA ARG A 34 -10.17 -2.21 15.11
C ARG A 34 -8.74 -1.73 14.88
N LEU A 35 -7.90 -2.54 14.21
CA LEU A 35 -6.50 -2.20 13.97
C LEU A 35 -6.32 -1.04 13.00
N CYS A 36 -7.18 -0.94 11.98
CA CYS A 36 -7.15 0.13 10.98
C CYS A 36 -7.98 1.36 11.41
N GLY A 37 -8.84 1.22 12.43
CA GLY A 37 -9.67 2.29 12.98
C GLY A 37 -10.98 2.49 12.24
N PHE A 38 -11.49 1.47 11.55
CA PHE A 38 -12.86 1.45 11.05
C PHE A 38 -13.83 1.16 12.19
N PRO A 39 -15.06 1.71 12.12
CA PRO A 39 -16.13 1.30 13.02
C PRO A 39 -16.50 -0.16 12.73
N LEU A 40 -16.85 -0.92 13.77
CA LEU A 40 -17.41 -2.25 13.58
C LEU A 40 -18.80 -2.10 12.95
N SER A 41 -19.03 -2.75 11.83
CA SER A 41 -20.30 -2.73 11.11
C SER A 41 -20.50 -4.03 10.34
N ASP A 42 -21.69 -4.20 9.78
CA ASP A 42 -22.04 -5.27 8.85
C ASP A 42 -21.50 -5.03 7.42
N ARG A 43 -20.94 -3.83 7.16
CA ARG A 43 -20.35 -3.44 5.88
C ARG A 43 -18.82 -3.59 5.90
N VAL A 44 -18.29 -4.15 4.84
CA VAL A 44 -16.88 -4.47 4.70
C VAL A 44 -16.12 -3.27 4.12
N PRO A 45 -14.99 -2.83 4.73
CA PRO A 45 -14.15 -1.80 4.14
C PRO A 45 -13.57 -2.22 2.79
N ALA A 46 -13.49 -1.31 1.80
CA ALA A 46 -12.91 -1.61 0.49
C ALA A 46 -11.46 -2.13 0.58
N THR A 47 -10.70 -1.65 1.56
CA THR A 47 -9.34 -2.12 1.81
C THR A 47 -9.26 -3.54 2.39
N TRP A 48 -10.31 -4.03 3.04
CA TRP A 48 -10.43 -5.44 3.42
C TRP A 48 -10.59 -6.34 2.20
N LEU A 49 -11.36 -5.92 1.19
CA LEU A 49 -11.51 -6.66 -0.06
C LEU A 49 -10.15 -6.80 -0.79
N HIS A 50 -9.29 -5.77 -0.71
CA HIS A 50 -7.90 -5.91 -1.15
C HIS A 50 -7.14 -6.96 -0.33
N VAL A 51 -7.29 -6.99 1.00
CA VAL A 51 -6.66 -8.01 1.87
C VAL A 51 -7.06 -9.42 1.46
N LEU A 52 -8.32 -9.64 1.08
CA LEU A 52 -8.79 -10.95 0.62
C LEU A 52 -8.19 -11.36 -0.74
N THR A 53 -7.90 -10.39 -1.63
CA THR A 53 -7.27 -10.69 -2.93
C THR A 53 -5.75 -10.84 -2.83
N PHE A 54 -5.10 -10.34 -1.78
CA PHE A 54 -3.64 -10.32 -1.66
C PHE A 54 -3.00 -11.73 -1.67
N PRO A 55 -3.54 -12.78 -1.01
CA PRO A 55 -2.99 -14.14 -1.10
C PRO A 55 -2.95 -14.67 -2.54
N LEU A 56 -3.95 -14.33 -3.37
CA LEU A 56 -4.00 -14.71 -4.78
C LEU A 56 -2.95 -13.95 -5.59
N GLN A 57 -2.73 -12.67 -5.28
CA GLN A 57 -1.65 -11.87 -5.88
C GLN A 57 -0.29 -12.48 -5.54
N ALA A 58 -0.05 -12.78 -4.27
CA ALA A 58 1.19 -13.42 -3.81
C ALA A 58 1.39 -14.80 -4.48
N TYR A 59 0.33 -15.60 -4.59
CA TYR A 59 0.36 -16.87 -5.27
C TYR A 59 0.81 -16.75 -6.74
N LEU A 60 0.27 -15.78 -7.50
CA LEU A 60 0.72 -15.53 -8.88
C LEU A 60 2.19 -15.07 -8.91
N MET A 61 2.59 -14.16 -8.03
CA MET A 61 3.94 -13.60 -8.02
C MET A 61 5.03 -14.61 -7.64
N VAL A 62 4.71 -15.70 -6.93
CA VAL A 62 5.68 -16.74 -6.58
C VAL A 62 5.80 -17.83 -7.65
N GLN A 63 4.92 -17.89 -8.65
CA GLN A 63 4.99 -18.88 -9.72
C GLN A 63 6.29 -18.74 -10.52
N ARG A 64 6.75 -19.86 -11.11
CA ARG A 64 8.03 -19.90 -11.83
C ARG A 64 8.06 -19.07 -13.10
N ASP A 65 6.91 -18.92 -13.75
CA ASP A 65 6.73 -18.14 -14.97
C ASP A 65 6.47 -16.65 -14.72
N PHE A 66 6.37 -16.23 -13.45
CA PHE A 66 6.27 -14.81 -13.12
C PHE A 66 7.65 -14.15 -13.20
N PRO A 67 7.84 -13.08 -14.01
CA PRO A 67 9.19 -12.58 -14.35
C PRO A 67 9.88 -11.84 -13.20
N PHE A 68 9.14 -11.42 -12.19
CA PHE A 68 9.68 -10.64 -11.07
C PHE A 68 9.70 -11.45 -9.78
N ALA A 69 10.79 -11.35 -9.02
CA ALA A 69 10.88 -11.99 -7.71
C ALA A 69 10.08 -11.22 -6.67
N LEU A 70 9.24 -11.90 -5.89
CA LEU A 70 8.43 -11.27 -4.82
C LEU A 70 9.27 -10.51 -3.78
N PRO A 71 10.42 -11.02 -3.28
CA PRO A 71 11.31 -10.23 -2.43
C PRO A 71 11.88 -9.04 -3.21
N GLY A 72 11.79 -7.83 -2.62
CA GLY A 72 12.28 -6.59 -3.22
C GLY A 72 11.25 -5.83 -4.05
N LEU A 73 10.07 -6.39 -4.33
CA LEU A 73 8.97 -5.63 -4.93
C LEU A 73 8.54 -4.50 -4.00
N VAL A 74 8.31 -3.34 -4.58
CA VAL A 74 7.83 -2.16 -3.87
C VAL A 74 6.43 -1.83 -4.36
N HIS A 75 5.45 -1.86 -3.48
CA HIS A 75 4.09 -1.38 -3.78
C HIS A 75 4.13 0.15 -3.87
N VAL A 76 3.92 0.71 -5.06
CA VAL A 76 4.08 2.15 -5.30
C VAL A 76 2.76 2.88 -5.47
N ARG A 77 1.71 2.18 -5.88
CA ARG A 77 0.37 2.75 -6.09
C ARG A 77 -0.70 1.70 -5.84
N ASN A 78 -1.82 2.14 -5.31
CA ASN A 78 -3.04 1.36 -5.23
C ASN A 78 -4.23 2.21 -5.66
N ASP A 79 -5.01 1.68 -6.60
CA ASP A 79 -6.31 2.20 -7.02
C ASP A 79 -7.36 1.17 -6.64
N MET A 80 -8.45 1.59 -6.03
CA MET A 80 -9.59 0.70 -5.77
C MET A 80 -10.91 1.42 -5.96
N THR A 81 -11.90 0.69 -6.42
CA THR A 81 -13.28 1.16 -6.55
C THR A 81 -14.21 0.21 -5.81
N LEU A 82 -14.98 0.73 -4.89
CA LEU A 82 -16.12 0.06 -4.29
C LEU A 82 -17.36 0.42 -5.11
N HIS A 83 -17.82 -0.52 -5.93
CA HIS A 83 -18.95 -0.32 -6.86
C HIS A 83 -20.30 -0.45 -6.16
N ARG A 84 -20.38 -1.20 -5.08
CA ARG A 84 -21.48 -1.27 -4.15
C ARG A 84 -21.00 -1.66 -2.75
N PRO A 85 -21.75 -1.37 -1.70
CA PRO A 85 -21.47 -1.90 -0.37
C PRO A 85 -21.47 -3.43 -0.37
N VAL A 86 -20.53 -4.03 0.37
CA VAL A 86 -20.43 -5.47 0.58
C VAL A 86 -20.72 -5.78 2.04
N GLY A 87 -21.63 -6.73 2.28
CA GLY A 87 -21.98 -7.21 3.62
C GLY A 87 -21.00 -8.26 4.13
N ALA A 88 -20.79 -8.30 5.45
CA ALA A 88 -19.89 -9.26 6.10
C ALA A 88 -20.34 -10.73 6.02
N THR A 89 -21.57 -11.00 5.57
CA THR A 89 -22.12 -12.34 5.42
C THR A 89 -22.32 -12.75 3.96
N GLU A 90 -21.98 -11.88 2.99
CA GLU A 90 -22.14 -12.17 1.58
C GLU A 90 -21.02 -13.12 1.09
N PRO A 91 -21.37 -14.17 0.35
CA PRO A 91 -20.38 -15.01 -0.31
C PRO A 91 -19.72 -14.26 -1.47
N LEU A 92 -18.40 -14.35 -1.56
CA LEU A 92 -17.59 -13.61 -2.53
C LEU A 92 -16.96 -14.54 -3.55
N ARG A 93 -16.85 -14.09 -4.79
CA ARG A 93 -15.97 -14.64 -5.80
C ARG A 93 -14.79 -13.68 -5.98
N LEU A 94 -13.58 -14.19 -5.79
CA LEU A 94 -12.33 -13.43 -5.84
C LEU A 94 -11.57 -13.80 -7.09
N LEU A 95 -11.16 -12.82 -7.89
CA LEU A 95 -10.31 -13.01 -9.07
C LEU A 95 -9.09 -12.11 -9.01
N VAL A 96 -7.95 -12.63 -9.44
CA VAL A 96 -6.71 -11.86 -9.57
C VAL A 96 -6.01 -12.22 -10.88
N ARG A 97 -5.46 -11.20 -11.54
CA ARG A 97 -4.58 -11.33 -12.71
C ARG A 97 -3.45 -10.31 -12.64
N ALA A 98 -2.41 -10.54 -13.43
CA ALA A 98 -1.31 -9.61 -13.61
C ALA A 98 -1.38 -8.97 -15.01
N GLU A 99 -1.03 -7.68 -15.13
CA GLU A 99 -1.05 -6.97 -16.41
C GLU A 99 -0.09 -5.76 -16.41
N ASN A 100 0.10 -5.13 -17.57
CA ASN A 100 0.78 -3.84 -17.74
C ASN A 100 2.25 -3.79 -17.29
N VAL A 101 3.12 -4.62 -17.88
CA VAL A 101 4.57 -4.42 -17.69
C VAL A 101 5.00 -3.17 -18.45
N THR A 102 5.57 -2.20 -17.72
CA THR A 102 6.09 -0.97 -18.31
C THR A 102 7.50 -0.67 -17.81
N PRO A 103 8.39 -0.18 -18.68
CA PRO A 103 9.71 0.27 -18.28
C PRO A 103 9.61 1.45 -17.29
N HIS A 104 10.50 1.46 -16.31
CA HIS A 104 10.65 2.55 -15.35
C HIS A 104 12.13 2.84 -15.14
N ARG A 105 12.51 4.09 -14.83
CA ARG A 105 13.91 4.50 -14.61
C ARG A 105 14.65 3.65 -13.57
N ARG A 106 13.95 3.05 -12.62
CA ARG A 106 14.49 2.19 -11.55
C ARG A 106 14.27 0.69 -11.80
N GLY A 107 13.68 0.28 -12.91
CA GLY A 107 13.36 -1.12 -13.20
C GLY A 107 12.12 -1.28 -14.08
N HIS A 108 11.14 -2.05 -13.63
CA HIS A 108 9.87 -2.26 -14.33
C HIS A 108 8.71 -2.10 -13.37
N LEU A 109 7.64 -1.50 -13.85
CA LEU A 109 6.34 -1.50 -13.17
C LEU A 109 5.48 -2.62 -13.75
N PHE A 110 4.61 -3.17 -12.93
CA PHE A 110 3.54 -4.07 -13.34
C PHE A 110 2.36 -3.93 -12.39
N ASP A 111 1.19 -4.33 -12.85
CA ASP A 111 -0.05 -4.27 -12.09
C ASP A 111 -0.55 -5.65 -11.70
N MET A 112 -1.00 -5.77 -10.45
CA MET A 112 -1.85 -6.86 -9.98
C MET A 112 -3.28 -6.32 -9.87
N VAL A 113 -4.20 -6.92 -10.63
CA VAL A 113 -5.60 -6.50 -10.64
C VAL A 113 -6.45 -7.54 -9.94
N GLY A 114 -7.18 -7.09 -8.92
CA GLY A 114 -8.16 -7.86 -8.19
C GLY A 114 -9.58 -7.46 -8.53
N SER A 115 -10.49 -8.41 -8.55
CA SER A 115 -11.93 -8.20 -8.67
C SER A 115 -12.64 -9.04 -7.62
N VAL A 116 -13.68 -8.48 -7.00
CA VAL A 116 -14.55 -9.17 -6.06
C VAL A 116 -15.97 -9.04 -6.56
N LEU A 117 -16.63 -10.17 -6.72
CA LEU A 117 -18.02 -10.26 -7.14
C LEU A 117 -18.88 -10.84 -6.02
N VAL A 118 -20.13 -10.41 -5.97
CA VAL A 118 -21.20 -11.01 -5.18
C VAL A 118 -22.27 -11.51 -6.15
N GLY A 119 -22.45 -12.81 -6.22
CA GLY A 119 -23.11 -13.40 -7.38
C GLY A 119 -22.33 -13.07 -8.65
N ASP A 120 -23.01 -12.49 -9.65
CA ASP A 120 -22.41 -12.06 -10.92
C ASP A 120 -22.12 -10.54 -10.95
N GLU A 121 -22.44 -9.82 -9.87
CA GLU A 121 -22.23 -8.39 -9.79
C GLU A 121 -20.81 -8.04 -9.32
N LEU A 122 -20.11 -7.18 -10.07
CA LEU A 122 -18.81 -6.63 -9.64
C LEU A 122 -19.01 -5.66 -8.48
N ALA A 123 -18.64 -6.08 -7.28
CA ALA A 123 -18.78 -5.29 -6.07
C ALA A 123 -17.55 -4.42 -5.77
N TRP A 124 -16.36 -4.91 -6.13
CA TRP A 124 -15.12 -4.20 -5.92
C TRP A 124 -14.09 -4.55 -7.00
N SER A 125 -13.28 -3.55 -7.35
CA SER A 125 -12.09 -3.74 -8.19
C SER A 125 -10.91 -2.99 -7.59
N GLY A 126 -9.71 -3.56 -7.74
CA GLY A 126 -8.47 -2.95 -7.25
C GLY A 126 -7.29 -3.22 -8.17
N ARG A 127 -6.42 -2.23 -8.28
CA ARG A 127 -5.17 -2.29 -9.02
C ARG A 127 -4.01 -1.92 -8.10
N SER A 128 -3.08 -2.83 -7.92
CA SER A 128 -1.85 -2.61 -7.17
C SER A 128 -0.67 -2.54 -8.13
N THR A 129 -0.01 -1.39 -8.22
CA THR A 129 1.18 -1.22 -9.05
C THR A 129 2.43 -1.48 -8.23
N TYR A 130 3.25 -2.41 -8.68
CA TYR A 130 4.52 -2.78 -8.07
C TYR A 130 5.70 -2.35 -8.92
N LEU A 131 6.77 -1.93 -8.26
CA LEU A 131 8.07 -1.66 -8.87
C LEU A 131 9.03 -2.81 -8.55
N SER A 132 9.50 -3.50 -9.59
CA SER A 132 10.67 -4.38 -9.54
C SER A 132 11.92 -3.59 -9.90
N ARG A 133 12.88 -3.48 -8.97
CA ARG A 133 14.07 -2.64 -9.15
C ARG A 133 15.14 -3.35 -10.00
N ARG A 134 15.85 -2.59 -10.83
CA ARG A 134 17.07 -3.07 -11.50
C ARG A 134 18.13 -3.39 -10.44
N GLY A 135 18.62 -4.64 -10.41
CA GLY A 135 19.63 -5.07 -9.45
C GLY A 135 19.17 -6.17 -8.49
N ASP A 136 17.87 -6.33 -8.26
CA ASP A 136 17.35 -7.40 -7.40
C ASP A 136 17.58 -8.81 -8.00
N ALA A 137 17.79 -8.89 -9.34
CA ALA A 137 18.16 -10.13 -10.05
C ALA A 137 19.64 -10.54 -9.86
N ARG A 138 20.54 -9.60 -9.52
CA ARG A 138 21.99 -9.86 -9.41
C ARG A 138 22.45 -10.37 -8.04
N HIS A 139 21.58 -10.35 -7.03
CA HIS A 139 21.96 -10.74 -5.66
C HIS A 139 21.85 -12.25 -5.38
N ARG A 140 21.57 -13.08 -6.38
CA ARG A 140 21.49 -14.55 -6.20
C ARG A 140 22.82 -15.29 -6.40
N ASP A 141 23.86 -14.63 -6.94
CA ASP A 141 25.15 -15.31 -7.26
C ASP A 141 26.38 -14.81 -6.49
N ALA A 142 26.24 -13.86 -5.59
CA ALA A 142 27.38 -13.33 -4.86
C ALA A 142 27.13 -13.37 -3.34
N GLY A 143 27.51 -14.45 -2.73
CA GLY A 143 27.89 -14.48 -1.32
C GLY A 143 29.11 -13.59 -1.08
N ARG A 144 28.91 -12.25 -0.95
CA ARG A 144 29.90 -11.34 -0.39
C ARG A 144 29.22 -10.16 0.30
N PRO A 145 29.50 -9.91 1.59
CA PRO A 145 29.02 -8.73 2.29
C PRO A 145 29.88 -7.52 1.92
N GLY A 146 29.27 -6.48 1.39
CA GLY A 146 29.98 -5.22 1.20
C GLY A 146 29.53 -4.39 0.02
N ALA A 147 28.38 -3.76 0.09
CA ALA A 147 28.10 -2.52 -0.61
C ALA A 147 27.10 -1.71 0.21
N SER A 148 27.62 -0.76 0.97
CA SER A 148 26.87 0.25 1.70
C SER A 148 26.01 1.06 0.73
N LEU A 149 24.70 0.94 0.83
CA LEU A 149 23.75 1.86 0.21
C LEU A 149 23.90 3.22 0.90
N ARG A 150 24.49 4.17 0.21
CA ARG A 150 24.56 5.57 0.64
C ARG A 150 23.14 6.12 0.81
N ASP A 151 22.88 6.61 2.02
CA ASP A 151 21.72 7.40 2.40
C ASP A 151 21.69 8.71 1.56
N PRO A 152 20.65 9.00 0.76
CA PRO A 152 20.55 10.25 0.01
C PRO A 152 20.15 11.46 0.87
N GLY A 153 20.35 11.40 2.18
CA GLY A 153 19.93 12.41 3.15
C GLY A 153 21.04 13.26 3.75
N ARG A 154 22.26 13.27 3.19
CA ARG A 154 23.33 14.14 3.68
C ARG A 154 23.76 15.11 2.59
N ASP A 155 23.04 16.22 2.49
CA ASP A 155 23.55 17.40 1.79
C ASP A 155 23.51 18.59 2.75
N THR A 156 24.69 19.01 3.00
CA THR A 156 25.34 20.18 3.61
C THR A 156 24.50 21.42 3.90
N ASP A 157 24.66 21.84 5.17
CA ASP A 157 24.60 23.21 5.67
C ASP A 157 25.13 24.24 4.65
N ARG A 158 24.31 25.22 4.29
CA ARG A 158 24.74 26.55 3.91
C ARG A 158 23.86 27.59 4.60
N ARG A 159 24.49 28.27 5.54
CA ARG A 159 24.00 29.51 6.16
C ARG A 159 23.66 30.54 5.09
N GLY A 160 22.48 31.11 5.17
CA GLY A 160 22.01 32.25 4.43
C GLY A 160 21.09 33.08 5.34
N THR A 161 21.50 34.29 5.59
CA THR A 161 20.97 35.33 6.47
C THR A 161 19.54 35.77 6.15
N GLY A 162 18.82 36.05 7.19
CA GLY A 162 17.51 36.56 7.44
C GLY A 162 16.73 37.36 6.40
N SER A 163 15.41 37.09 6.43
CA SER A 163 14.38 38.11 6.33
C SER A 163 13.16 37.62 7.08
N GLN A 164 12.67 38.43 8.01
CA GLN A 164 11.43 38.21 8.74
C GLN A 164 10.28 38.61 7.83
N ASP A 165 9.37 37.67 7.55
CA ASP A 165 7.99 37.99 7.17
C ASP A 165 7.06 36.88 7.55
N GLY A 166 5.92 37.23 8.10
CA GLY A 166 4.65 36.61 8.42
C GLY A 166 4.59 35.09 8.58
N GLY A 167 4.55 34.58 9.84
CA GLY A 167 4.57 33.18 10.22
C GLY A 167 3.53 32.28 9.59
N THR A 168 3.92 31.54 8.57
CA THR A 168 3.35 30.21 8.26
C THR A 168 3.99 29.20 9.23
N PRO A 169 3.24 28.30 9.87
CA PRO A 169 3.84 27.30 10.76
C PRO A 169 4.91 26.52 9.98
N ALA A 170 6.11 26.50 10.55
CA ALA A 170 7.28 25.85 9.96
C ALA A 170 6.97 24.39 9.63
N GLY A 171 6.94 24.02 8.33
CA GLY A 171 6.83 22.65 7.87
C GLY A 171 5.79 22.33 6.80
N GLN A 172 4.93 23.28 6.42
CA GLN A 172 3.88 23.00 5.43
C GLN A 172 4.43 23.11 4.00
N VAL A 173 4.37 22.02 3.25
CA VAL A 173 4.71 22.03 1.83
C VAL A 173 3.51 22.59 1.06
N PRO A 174 3.67 23.61 0.21
CA PRO A 174 2.58 24.15 -0.58
C PRO A 174 1.89 23.08 -1.41
N GLY A 175 0.56 23.04 -1.39
CA GLY A 175 -0.25 22.07 -2.14
C GLY A 175 -0.52 20.73 -1.43
N LEU A 176 0.05 20.49 -0.24
CA LEU A 176 -0.31 19.32 0.58
C LEU A 176 -1.34 19.67 1.65
N PRO A 177 -2.29 18.73 1.96
CA PRO A 177 -3.20 18.91 3.08
C PRO A 177 -2.46 19.08 4.40
N ALA A 178 -2.82 20.11 5.18
CA ALA A 178 -2.28 20.29 6.51
C ALA A 178 -2.71 19.16 7.44
N ALA A 179 -1.80 18.68 8.30
CA ALA A 179 -2.12 17.62 9.24
C ALA A 179 -3.18 18.09 10.26
N CYS A 180 -4.33 17.42 10.28
CA CYS A 180 -5.42 17.67 11.22
C CYS A 180 -5.52 16.59 12.31
N GLN A 181 -4.84 15.45 12.14
CA GLN A 181 -4.74 14.38 13.13
C GLN A 181 -3.29 13.93 13.24
N GLN A 182 -2.91 13.46 14.43
CA GLN A 182 -1.60 12.85 14.70
C GLN A 182 -1.80 11.38 15.08
N TRP A 183 -1.03 10.49 14.45
CA TRP A 183 -1.07 9.06 14.73
C TRP A 183 0.25 8.59 15.30
N ARG A 184 0.18 7.83 16.41
CA ARG A 184 1.32 7.11 16.98
C ARG A 184 1.30 5.67 16.51
N LEU A 185 2.37 5.25 15.88
CA LEU A 185 2.54 3.91 15.32
C LEU A 185 3.51 3.13 16.21
N PRO A 186 3.04 2.13 16.98
CA PRO A 186 3.91 1.34 17.84
C PRO A 186 4.82 0.41 17.04
N ALA A 187 5.89 -0.07 17.65
CA ALA A 187 6.91 -0.89 17.01
C ALA A 187 6.39 -2.26 16.51
N ASP A 188 5.33 -2.76 17.12
CA ASP A 188 4.69 -4.05 16.77
C ASP A 188 3.58 -3.94 15.73
N LEU A 189 3.23 -2.74 15.28
CA LEU A 189 2.10 -2.51 14.39
C LEU A 189 2.20 -3.31 13.08
N GLY A 190 3.42 -3.46 12.53
CA GLY A 190 3.64 -4.27 11.35
C GLY A 190 3.25 -5.74 11.55
N ARG A 191 3.62 -6.33 12.69
CA ARG A 191 3.24 -7.72 13.04
C ARG A 191 1.74 -7.86 13.28
N ARG A 192 1.13 -6.89 13.96
CA ARG A 192 -0.32 -6.88 14.19
C ARG A 192 -1.09 -6.80 12.88
N TYR A 193 -0.62 -5.97 11.94
CA TYR A 193 -1.25 -5.90 10.63
C TYR A 193 -1.01 -7.17 9.80
N ALA A 194 0.19 -7.76 9.86
CA ALA A 194 0.49 -9.03 9.21
C ALA A 194 -0.46 -10.14 9.68
N ALA A 195 -0.79 -10.20 10.98
CA ALA A 195 -1.69 -11.19 11.55
C ALA A 195 -3.12 -11.09 10.98
N VAL A 196 -3.62 -9.88 10.72
CA VAL A 196 -4.98 -9.68 10.18
C VAL A 196 -5.02 -9.62 8.64
N SER A 197 -3.94 -9.18 7.98
CA SER A 197 -3.89 -9.07 6.52
C SER A 197 -3.38 -10.33 5.83
N GLY A 198 -2.56 -11.13 6.51
CA GLY A 198 -1.83 -12.24 5.91
C GLY A 198 -0.58 -11.82 5.15
N ASP A 199 -0.24 -10.52 5.09
CA ASP A 199 1.02 -10.04 4.50
C ASP A 199 2.14 -10.18 5.52
N THR A 200 2.83 -11.31 5.45
CA THR A 200 3.95 -11.67 6.35
C THR A 200 5.32 -11.31 5.76
N ASN A 201 5.39 -10.35 4.83
CA ASN A 201 6.68 -9.94 4.26
C ASN A 201 7.66 -9.54 5.39
N PRO A 202 8.85 -10.17 5.47
CA PRO A 202 9.79 -10.01 6.59
C PRO A 202 10.18 -8.56 6.92
N LEU A 203 10.15 -7.66 5.94
CA LEU A 203 10.49 -6.24 6.14
C LEU A 203 9.52 -5.50 7.08
N HIS A 204 8.34 -6.06 7.31
CA HIS A 204 7.31 -5.48 8.19
C HIS A 204 7.33 -6.05 9.62
N LEU A 205 8.02 -7.16 9.85
CA LEU A 205 7.88 -7.94 11.07
C LEU A 205 8.86 -7.49 12.16
N TYR A 206 10.16 -7.47 11.85
CA TYR A 206 11.20 -7.18 12.83
C TYR A 206 12.32 -6.34 12.23
N PRO A 207 13.04 -5.55 13.03
CA PRO A 207 14.21 -4.80 12.56
C PRO A 207 15.27 -5.71 11.94
N LEU A 208 15.49 -6.90 12.50
CA LEU A 208 16.49 -7.85 12.02
C LEU A 208 16.12 -8.38 10.63
N THR A 209 14.84 -8.70 10.40
CA THR A 209 14.35 -9.20 9.11
C THR A 209 14.19 -8.10 8.06
N ALA A 210 14.15 -6.83 8.45
CA ALA A 210 14.11 -5.69 7.55
C ALA A 210 15.51 -5.27 7.02
N ARG A 211 16.60 -5.60 7.75
CA ARG A 211 17.98 -5.24 7.37
C ARG A 211 18.42 -5.72 5.98
N PRO A 212 18.13 -6.97 5.55
CA PRO A 212 18.49 -7.43 4.21
C PRO A 212 17.87 -6.60 3.08
N PHE A 213 16.77 -5.88 3.38
CA PHE A 213 16.08 -4.97 2.44
C PHE A 213 16.56 -3.51 2.56
N GLY A 214 17.61 -3.24 3.35
CA GLY A 214 18.19 -1.91 3.53
C GLY A 214 17.52 -1.04 4.60
N PHE A 215 16.61 -1.59 5.42
CA PHE A 215 15.93 -0.84 6.48
C PHE A 215 16.54 -1.12 7.86
N ARG A 216 16.82 -0.07 8.63
CA ARG A 216 17.33 -0.19 10.00
C ARG A 216 16.27 -0.67 11.00
N ARG A 217 14.99 -0.47 10.69
CA ARG A 217 13.82 -0.84 11.51
C ARG A 217 12.75 -1.44 10.59
N ALA A 218 11.82 -2.18 11.17
CA ALA A 218 10.64 -2.62 10.41
C ALA A 218 9.87 -1.41 9.88
N ILE A 219 9.23 -1.57 8.73
CA ILE A 219 8.36 -0.55 8.14
C ILE A 219 6.90 -0.99 8.24
N ILE A 220 5.98 -0.03 8.33
CA ILE A 220 4.55 -0.36 8.25
C ILE A 220 4.15 -0.71 6.82
N HIS A 221 3.17 -1.56 6.64
CA HIS A 221 2.56 -1.85 5.35
C HIS A 221 1.90 -0.59 4.76
N GLY A 222 2.11 -0.33 3.47
CA GLY A 222 1.44 0.77 2.79
C GLY A 222 -0.09 0.65 2.86
N MET A 223 -0.60 -0.58 2.72
CA MET A 223 -2.04 -0.84 2.79
C MET A 223 -2.65 -0.62 4.18
N TRP A 224 -1.90 -0.77 5.28
CA TRP A 224 -2.36 -0.30 6.58
C TRP A 224 -2.53 1.23 6.60
N THR A 225 -1.56 1.95 6.04
CA THR A 225 -1.60 3.42 5.97
C THR A 225 -2.78 3.90 5.12
N HIS A 226 -3.06 3.21 4.00
CA HIS A 226 -4.24 3.47 3.15
C HIS A 226 -5.54 3.21 3.91
N ALA A 227 -5.66 2.04 4.55
CA ALA A 227 -6.83 1.68 5.34
C ALA A 227 -7.09 2.68 6.48
N ARG A 228 -6.04 3.06 7.22
CA ARG A 228 -6.13 4.05 8.30
C ARG A 228 -6.58 5.42 7.81
N ALA A 229 -6.12 5.83 6.61
CA ALA A 229 -6.53 7.08 5.98
C ALA A 229 -8.02 7.05 5.60
N LEU A 230 -8.50 5.98 4.96
CA LEU A 230 -9.94 5.84 4.64
C LEU A 230 -10.79 5.76 5.91
N ALA A 231 -10.34 5.07 6.95
CA ALA A 231 -11.04 5.04 8.24
C ALA A 231 -11.13 6.43 8.89
N ALA A 232 -10.11 7.28 8.71
CA ALA A 232 -10.11 8.66 9.22
C ALA A 232 -11.07 9.59 8.46
N LEU A 233 -11.38 9.28 7.20
CA LEU A 233 -12.43 9.97 6.42
C LEU A 233 -13.83 9.54 6.86
N GLY A 234 -13.98 8.32 7.37
CA GLY A 234 -15.18 7.82 8.04
C GLY A 234 -16.46 8.04 7.26
N GLY A 235 -17.47 8.63 7.92
CA GLY A 235 -18.79 8.88 7.35
C GLY A 235 -18.86 9.89 6.19
N GLN A 236 -17.73 10.47 5.79
CA GLN A 236 -17.64 11.33 4.60
C GLN A 236 -17.54 10.53 3.30
N LEU A 237 -17.25 9.22 3.40
CA LEU A 237 -17.25 8.32 2.25
C LEU A 237 -18.69 7.90 1.94
N GLY A 238 -19.09 8.07 0.67
CA GLY A 238 -20.36 7.54 0.19
C GLY A 238 -20.38 5.99 0.17
N PRO A 239 -21.51 5.38 -0.16
CA PRO A 239 -21.65 3.93 -0.26
C PRO A 239 -20.80 3.33 -1.40
N THR A 240 -20.50 4.13 -2.42
CA THR A 240 -19.66 3.79 -3.56
C THR A 240 -18.60 4.88 -3.75
N TYR A 241 -17.36 4.49 -3.98
CA TYR A 241 -16.27 5.44 -4.15
C TYR A 241 -15.06 4.80 -4.83
N ARG A 242 -14.27 5.64 -5.44
CA ARG A 242 -12.93 5.30 -5.91
C ARG A 242 -11.90 5.96 -5.01
N ALA A 243 -10.91 5.18 -4.55
CA ALA A 243 -9.77 5.66 -3.79
C ALA A 243 -8.47 5.33 -4.52
N THR A 244 -7.61 6.33 -4.66
CA THR A 244 -6.29 6.19 -5.28
C THR A 244 -5.24 6.67 -4.31
N VAL A 245 -4.18 5.89 -4.10
CA VAL A 245 -3.03 6.30 -3.29
C VAL A 245 -1.71 6.02 -3.98
N SER A 246 -0.74 6.92 -3.75
CA SER A 246 0.66 6.74 -4.10
C SER A 246 1.49 6.63 -2.83
N PHE A 247 2.28 5.55 -2.72
CA PHE A 247 3.20 5.34 -1.61
C PHE A 247 4.54 5.99 -1.95
N THR A 248 4.90 7.06 -1.25
CA THR A 248 6.06 7.89 -1.59
C THR A 248 7.31 7.50 -0.80
N LYS A 249 7.17 7.30 0.52
CA LYS A 249 8.25 6.91 1.41
C LYS A 249 7.78 5.91 2.46
N PRO A 250 8.63 4.92 2.83
CA PRO A 250 8.30 3.99 3.91
C PRO A 250 8.24 4.71 5.26
N ILE A 251 7.39 4.24 6.15
CA ILE A 251 7.30 4.69 7.54
C ILE A 251 8.01 3.65 8.41
N LEU A 252 9.12 4.03 9.02
CA LEU A 252 9.91 3.18 9.93
C LEU A 252 9.25 3.13 11.31
N LEU A 253 8.99 1.95 11.85
CA LEU A 253 8.37 1.75 13.16
C LEU A 253 9.41 1.72 14.31
N PRO A 254 9.10 2.28 15.51
CA PRO A 254 7.92 3.10 15.79
C PRO A 254 8.00 4.48 15.14
N ALA A 255 6.85 5.13 14.94
CA ALA A 255 6.76 6.45 14.31
C ALA A 255 5.63 7.31 14.89
N GLN A 256 5.70 8.58 14.58
CA GLN A 256 4.59 9.52 14.66
C GLN A 256 4.41 10.15 13.27
N VAL A 257 3.17 10.21 12.81
CA VAL A 257 2.81 10.74 11.50
C VAL A 257 1.58 11.64 11.60
N GLY A 258 1.49 12.62 10.71
CA GLY A 258 0.32 13.49 10.58
C GLY A 258 -0.59 13.00 9.45
N PHE A 259 -1.91 13.05 9.64
CA PHE A 259 -2.90 12.87 8.59
C PHE A 259 -3.56 14.21 8.28
N GLY A 260 -3.59 14.58 7.01
CA GLY A 260 -4.26 15.77 6.52
C GLY A 260 -5.26 15.42 5.41
N VAL A 261 -6.34 16.19 5.35
CA VAL A 261 -7.37 16.07 4.32
C VAL A 261 -7.85 17.45 3.91
N THR A 262 -8.13 17.62 2.62
CA THR A 262 -8.77 18.84 2.06
C THR A 262 -9.86 18.42 1.08
N PRO A 263 -10.98 19.17 1.03
CA PRO A 263 -11.95 19.02 -0.03
C PRO A 263 -11.30 19.18 -1.42
N ALA A 264 -11.76 18.40 -2.39
CA ALA A 264 -11.43 18.52 -3.80
C ALA A 264 -12.73 18.79 -4.59
N ALA A 265 -12.63 19.06 -5.89
CA ALA A 265 -13.81 19.32 -6.73
C ALA A 265 -14.83 18.18 -6.67
N GLU A 266 -14.35 16.94 -6.59
CA GLU A 266 -15.16 15.74 -6.42
C GLU A 266 -14.55 14.87 -5.31
N GLY A 267 -14.96 15.07 -4.05
CA GLY A 267 -14.50 14.28 -2.92
C GLY A 267 -13.36 14.93 -2.13
N PHE A 268 -12.25 14.20 -1.86
CA PHE A 268 -11.20 14.64 -0.97
C PHE A 268 -9.81 14.27 -1.49
N SER A 269 -8.84 15.18 -1.28
CA SER A 269 -7.42 14.85 -1.32
C SER A 269 -6.90 14.69 0.10
N PHE A 270 -6.06 13.69 0.34
CA PHE A 270 -5.51 13.41 1.67
C PHE A 270 -4.04 13.02 1.61
N ALA A 271 -3.33 13.21 2.71
CA ALA A 271 -1.93 12.85 2.83
C ALA A 271 -1.61 12.28 4.21
N VAL A 272 -0.66 11.36 4.25
CA VAL A 272 0.01 10.97 5.50
C VAL A 272 1.44 11.51 5.43
N LEU A 273 1.78 12.37 6.40
CA LEU A 273 2.99 13.18 6.44
C LEU A 273 3.90 12.72 7.58
N ASP A 274 5.19 13.00 7.48
CA ASP A 274 6.09 12.86 8.63
C ASP A 274 5.66 13.77 9.79
N ALA A 275 6.23 13.54 10.98
CA ALA A 275 5.86 14.30 12.19
C ALA A 275 6.06 15.79 12.06
N ALA A 276 6.98 16.25 11.18
CA ALA A 276 7.24 17.64 10.89
C ALA A 276 6.28 18.23 9.83
N GLY A 277 5.44 17.39 9.19
CA GLY A 277 4.48 17.80 8.16
C GLY A 277 5.08 18.12 6.79
N GLY A 278 6.41 17.96 6.63
CA GLY A 278 7.12 18.39 5.43
C GLY A 278 7.30 17.32 4.36
N ARG A 279 7.10 16.02 4.67
CA ARG A 279 7.38 14.92 3.73
C ARG A 279 6.23 13.94 3.68
N PRO A 280 5.64 13.70 2.50
CA PRO A 280 4.58 12.72 2.38
C PRO A 280 5.13 11.29 2.42
N HIS A 281 4.45 10.44 3.16
CA HIS A 281 4.57 8.99 3.13
C HIS A 281 3.54 8.37 2.19
N LEU A 282 2.35 8.99 2.14
CA LEU A 282 1.25 8.60 1.27
C LEU A 282 0.54 9.86 0.80
N LEU A 283 0.21 9.88 -0.48
CA LEU A 283 -0.68 10.86 -1.10
C LEU A 283 -1.88 10.11 -1.64
N GLY A 284 -3.09 10.63 -1.44
CA GLY A 284 -4.30 9.97 -1.87
C GLY A 284 -5.41 10.91 -2.25
N GLU A 285 -6.34 10.36 -3.03
CA GLU A 285 -7.60 10.97 -3.41
C GLU A 285 -8.73 9.96 -3.22
N VAL A 286 -9.88 10.46 -2.84
CA VAL A 286 -11.12 9.68 -2.85
C VAL A 286 -12.21 10.50 -3.51
N ARG A 287 -12.98 9.85 -4.40
CA ARG A 287 -14.08 10.44 -5.17
C ARG A 287 -15.28 9.53 -5.12
N PRO A 288 -16.50 10.04 -5.18
CA PRO A 288 -17.68 9.21 -5.42
C PRO A 288 -17.46 8.37 -6.70
N ASP A 289 -17.93 7.13 -6.71
CA ASP A 289 -18.03 6.37 -7.96
C ASP A 289 -19.30 6.85 -8.66
N GLY A 290 -19.16 7.59 -9.75
CA GLY A 290 -20.26 8.26 -10.48
C GLY A 290 -21.26 7.31 -11.17
N ARG A 291 -21.37 6.07 -10.70
CA ARG A 291 -22.37 5.09 -11.10
C ARG A 291 -23.46 5.04 -10.03
N GLY A 292 -24.24 6.10 -9.93
CA GLY A 292 -25.43 6.20 -9.11
C GLY A 292 -26.63 6.59 -9.96
#